data_9bc6fc0879e74e5faf27f0d37b8a7300
#
_entry.id   9bc6fc0879e74e5faf27f0d37b8a7300
#
_cell.length_a   1.000
_cell.length_b   1.000
_cell.length_c   1.000
_cell.angle_alpha   90.00
_cell.angle_beta   90.00
_cell.angle_gamma   90.00
#
_symmetry.space_group_name_H-M   'P 1'
#
loop_
_entity.id
_entity.type
_entity.pdbx_description
1 polymer ?
#
loop_
_entity_poly.entity_id
_entity_poly.type
_entity_poly.pdbx_seq_one_letter_code
_entity_poly.pdbx_strand_id
1 'polypeptide(L)'
;VSAGITTGALGLWPLRSFAASAGTYTVRKGDTLSGIAKQFGTSVQSLRYENGINGDLIRVGDVLQLPGGGGDMLTEVRRVSEPKRGGLRTWRYIVAHHSGVDTGNAEIYGNYHRNKVGMRNGLAYHFVIGNGSKSGDGEIEIGPRWDRQLNGGHVKSAEVNNHGVGICLVGNFQNGRPSPRQIAALTSLSGYLRELIPNRTKYAVHKEIDGRNHTVCPGRYFPTSQMHEKFPDEW
;
A
#
# COMPACT_ATOMS: atom_id res chain seq x y z
N VAL A 1 -12.37 -37.73 -46.19
CA VAL A 1 -12.71 -37.52 -44.77
C VAL A 1 -11.75 -36.45 -44.30
N SER A 2 -12.20 -35.18 -44.36
CA SER A 2 -11.41 -34.00 -43.89
C SER A 2 -11.75 -33.71 -42.43
N ALA A 3 -10.75 -33.76 -41.56
CA ALA A 3 -10.86 -33.34 -40.19
C ALA A 3 -10.59 -31.82 -40.10
N GLY A 4 -11.61 -31.05 -39.77
CA GLY A 4 -11.50 -29.64 -39.54
C GLY A 4 -10.88 -29.34 -38.15
N ILE A 5 -9.79 -28.59 -38.15
CA ILE A 5 -9.18 -28.06 -36.94
C ILE A 5 -9.90 -26.73 -36.60
N THR A 6 -10.67 -26.73 -35.52
CA THR A 6 -11.26 -25.52 -34.95
C THR A 6 -10.20 -24.81 -34.11
N THR A 7 -9.68 -23.71 -34.64
CA THR A 7 -8.86 -22.76 -33.88
C THR A 7 -9.74 -22.01 -32.90
N GLY A 8 -9.61 -22.34 -31.62
CA GLY A 8 -10.21 -21.58 -30.53
C GLY A 8 -9.61 -20.18 -30.46
N ALA A 9 -10.44 -19.15 -30.71
CA ALA A 9 -10.09 -17.78 -30.52
C ALA A 9 -9.90 -17.49 -29.04
N LEU A 10 -8.67 -17.21 -28.64
CA LEU A 10 -8.36 -16.59 -27.34
C LEU A 10 -9.02 -15.22 -27.32
N GLY A 11 -10.09 -15.11 -26.57
CA GLY A 11 -10.79 -13.85 -26.34
C GLY A 11 -9.85 -12.85 -25.68
N LEU A 12 -9.37 -11.89 -26.46
CA LEU A 12 -8.77 -10.67 -25.96
C LEU A 12 -9.87 -9.90 -25.22
N TRP A 13 -9.83 -9.93 -23.89
CA TRP A 13 -10.61 -9.01 -23.08
C TRP A 13 -10.14 -7.60 -23.42
N PRO A 14 -11.03 -6.69 -23.82
CA PRO A 14 -10.63 -5.32 -24.05
C PRO A 14 -10.16 -4.72 -22.74
N LEU A 15 -8.89 -4.31 -22.69
CA LEU A 15 -8.39 -3.41 -21.67
C LEU A 15 -9.23 -2.14 -21.75
N ARG A 16 -10.28 -2.06 -20.93
CA ARG A 16 -10.97 -0.79 -20.72
C ARG A 16 -9.97 0.09 -19.97
N SER A 17 -9.33 0.97 -20.71
CA SER A 17 -8.66 2.14 -20.17
C SER A 17 -9.74 2.98 -19.49
N PHE A 18 -9.92 2.80 -18.20
CA PHE A 18 -10.56 3.80 -17.37
C PHE A 18 -9.55 4.93 -17.25
N ALA A 19 -9.62 5.88 -18.17
CA ALA A 19 -9.10 7.21 -17.92
C ALA A 19 -9.92 7.75 -16.73
N ALA A 20 -9.40 7.56 -15.52
CA ALA A 20 -9.90 8.25 -14.35
C ALA A 20 -9.72 9.74 -14.65
N SER A 21 -10.79 10.50 -14.70
CA SER A 21 -10.70 11.96 -14.75
C SER A 21 -9.97 12.39 -13.48
N ALA A 22 -8.68 12.68 -13.60
CA ALA A 22 -7.93 13.33 -12.55
C ALA A 22 -8.71 14.59 -12.17
N GLY A 23 -9.24 14.64 -10.97
CA GLY A 23 -9.90 15.83 -10.46
C GLY A 23 -8.86 16.93 -10.34
N THR A 24 -9.23 18.15 -10.66
CA THR A 24 -8.38 19.32 -10.41
C THR A 24 -9.00 20.17 -9.32
N TYR A 25 -8.15 20.88 -8.59
CA TYR A 25 -8.57 21.86 -7.60
C TYR A 25 -7.86 23.19 -7.86
N THR A 26 -8.63 24.26 -7.94
CA THR A 26 -8.06 25.61 -8.04
C THR A 26 -7.87 26.18 -6.64
N VAL A 27 -6.63 26.51 -6.30
CA VAL A 27 -6.23 27.06 -4.99
C VAL A 27 -6.96 28.37 -4.74
N ARG A 28 -7.55 28.50 -3.55
CA ARG A 28 -8.31 29.66 -3.08
C ARG A 28 -7.55 30.41 -2.00
N LYS A 29 -7.95 31.63 -1.70
CA LYS A 29 -7.38 32.43 -0.62
C LYS A 29 -7.55 31.70 0.73
N GLY A 30 -6.45 31.49 1.44
CA GLY A 30 -6.40 30.81 2.74
C GLY A 30 -6.13 29.31 2.64
N ASP A 31 -6.03 28.74 1.44
CA ASP A 31 -5.67 27.34 1.28
C ASP A 31 -4.21 27.07 1.64
N THR A 32 -3.99 25.86 2.13
CA THR A 32 -2.68 25.28 2.36
C THR A 32 -2.64 23.89 1.74
N LEU A 33 -1.47 23.39 1.34
CA LEU A 33 -1.35 22.00 0.85
C LEU A 33 -1.90 20.98 1.84
N SER A 34 -1.70 21.21 3.15
CA SER A 34 -2.23 20.30 4.18
C SER A 34 -3.75 20.37 4.29
N GLY A 35 -4.35 21.55 4.14
CA GLY A 35 -5.81 21.73 4.12
C GLY A 35 -6.43 21.05 2.91
N ILE A 36 -5.85 21.27 1.72
CA ILE A 36 -6.30 20.65 0.46
C ILE A 36 -6.14 19.11 0.54
N ALA A 37 -4.99 18.62 1.00
CA ALA A 37 -4.75 17.20 1.19
C ALA A 37 -5.81 16.55 2.09
N LYS A 38 -6.11 17.17 3.23
CA LYS A 38 -7.16 16.72 4.15
C LYS A 38 -8.55 16.74 3.50
N GLN A 39 -8.89 17.80 2.77
CA GLN A 39 -10.19 17.95 2.09
C GLN A 39 -10.43 16.84 1.07
N PHE A 40 -9.39 16.47 0.32
CA PHE A 40 -9.49 15.49 -0.77
C PHE A 40 -9.01 14.09 -0.39
N GLY A 41 -8.71 13.84 0.89
CA GLY A 41 -8.34 12.51 1.40
C GLY A 41 -7.03 11.99 0.79
N THR A 42 -6.07 12.87 0.59
CA THR A 42 -4.72 12.57 0.08
C THR A 42 -3.64 13.12 1.03
N SER A 43 -2.36 12.91 0.69
CA SER A 43 -1.24 13.48 1.44
C SER A 43 -0.68 14.74 0.77
N VAL A 44 0.01 15.58 1.56
CA VAL A 44 0.80 16.71 1.03
C VAL A 44 1.88 16.21 0.07
N GLN A 45 2.49 15.07 0.38
CA GLN A 45 3.52 14.46 -0.46
C GLN A 45 2.96 14.06 -1.82
N SER A 46 1.78 13.41 -1.86
CA SER A 46 1.12 13.05 -3.12
C SER A 46 0.72 14.29 -3.93
N LEU A 47 0.17 15.34 -3.27
CA LEU A 47 -0.14 16.61 -3.95
C LEU A 47 1.11 17.24 -4.57
N ARG A 48 2.22 17.30 -3.82
CA ARG A 48 3.49 17.82 -4.32
C ARG A 48 3.98 17.03 -5.54
N TYR A 49 3.95 15.72 -5.42
CA TYR A 49 4.42 14.83 -6.47
C TYR A 49 3.64 15.00 -7.78
N GLU A 50 2.30 14.93 -7.72
CA GLU A 50 1.43 15.07 -8.89
C GLU A 50 1.56 16.44 -9.58
N ASN A 51 1.99 17.46 -8.82
CA ASN A 51 2.05 18.83 -9.31
C ASN A 51 3.49 19.36 -9.50
N GLY A 52 4.51 18.53 -9.27
CA GLY A 52 5.91 18.95 -9.38
C GLY A 52 6.29 20.05 -8.37
N ILE A 53 5.63 20.12 -7.22
CA ILE A 53 5.82 21.18 -6.21
C ILE A 53 7.00 20.82 -5.31
N ASN A 54 8.02 21.67 -5.34
CA ASN A 54 9.15 21.63 -4.40
C ASN A 54 8.86 22.57 -3.21
N GLY A 55 8.65 22.01 -2.00
CA GLY A 55 8.27 22.78 -0.82
C GLY A 55 6.76 22.87 -0.61
N ASP A 56 6.30 23.91 0.12
CA ASP A 56 4.89 24.07 0.52
C ASP A 56 4.18 25.24 -0.17
N LEU A 57 4.88 25.97 -1.02
CA LEU A 57 4.33 27.17 -1.61
C LEU A 57 3.33 26.85 -2.71
N ILE A 58 2.10 27.32 -2.53
CA ILE A 58 1.03 27.36 -3.53
C ILE A 58 0.47 28.77 -3.58
N ARG A 59 -0.08 29.18 -4.74
CA ARG A 59 -0.64 30.49 -4.97
C ARG A 59 -2.12 30.40 -5.31
N VAL A 60 -2.88 31.39 -4.91
CA VAL A 60 -4.29 31.53 -5.34
C VAL A 60 -4.35 31.52 -6.85
N GLY A 61 -5.21 30.64 -7.40
CA GLY A 61 -5.34 30.43 -8.84
C GLY A 61 -4.52 29.26 -9.39
N ASP A 62 -3.56 28.70 -8.63
CA ASP A 62 -2.88 27.48 -9.08
C ASP A 62 -3.89 26.33 -9.24
N VAL A 63 -3.76 25.59 -10.33
CA VAL A 63 -4.61 24.42 -10.59
C VAL A 63 -3.81 23.18 -10.21
N LEU A 64 -4.23 22.55 -9.11
CA LEU A 64 -3.60 21.34 -8.63
C LEU A 64 -4.29 20.10 -9.19
N GLN A 65 -3.52 19.17 -9.72
CA GLN A 65 -3.97 17.81 -9.97
C GLN A 65 -4.18 17.11 -8.63
N LEU A 66 -5.37 16.55 -8.43
CA LEU A 66 -5.70 15.86 -7.19
C LEU A 66 -5.31 14.39 -7.31
N PRO A 67 -4.36 13.91 -6.50
CA PRO A 67 -4.08 12.49 -6.42
C PRO A 67 -5.33 11.73 -5.97
N GLY A 68 -5.71 10.70 -6.69
CA GLY A 68 -6.70 9.74 -6.21
C GLY A 68 -8.15 10.20 -6.09
N GLY A 69 -8.59 11.25 -6.78
CA GLY A 69 -10.01 11.62 -6.90
C GLY A 69 -10.82 10.66 -7.79
N GLY A 70 -10.56 9.35 -7.72
CA GLY A 70 -11.13 8.31 -8.57
C GLY A 70 -10.07 7.52 -9.35
N GLY A 71 -8.78 7.82 -9.17
CA GLY A 71 -7.68 7.09 -9.77
C GLY A 71 -7.47 5.72 -9.10
N ASP A 72 -6.89 4.78 -9.85
CA ASP A 72 -6.43 3.51 -9.32
C ASP A 72 -5.46 3.75 -8.16
N MET A 73 -5.83 3.30 -6.93
CA MET A 73 -5.01 3.44 -5.72
C MET A 73 -3.63 2.77 -5.85
N LEU A 74 -3.42 2.00 -6.91
CA LEU A 74 -2.15 1.34 -7.21
C LEU A 74 -1.30 2.11 -8.25
N THR A 75 -1.74 3.26 -8.75
CA THR A 75 -1.03 3.99 -9.81
C THR A 75 0.46 4.18 -9.48
N GLU A 76 0.75 4.73 -8.30
CA GLU A 76 2.13 4.96 -7.88
C GLU A 76 2.87 3.64 -7.57
N VAL A 77 2.17 2.67 -6.95
CA VAL A 77 2.74 1.34 -6.70
C VAL A 77 3.14 0.67 -8.00
N ARG A 78 2.29 0.71 -9.05
CA ARG A 78 2.61 0.16 -10.38
C ARG A 78 3.81 0.88 -11.00
N ARG A 79 3.80 2.21 -10.99
CA ARG A 79 4.90 3.02 -11.54
C ARG A 79 6.26 2.66 -10.95
N VAL A 80 6.32 2.42 -9.64
CA VAL A 80 7.58 2.06 -8.95
C VAL A 80 7.91 0.57 -9.12
N SER A 81 6.91 -0.29 -9.24
CA SER A 81 7.08 -1.74 -9.17
C SER A 81 7.28 -2.41 -10.52
N GLU A 82 6.59 -1.97 -11.58
CA GLU A 82 6.68 -2.59 -12.91
C GLU A 82 8.11 -2.60 -13.49
N PRO A 83 8.93 -1.53 -13.36
CA PRO A 83 10.31 -1.57 -13.82
C PRO A 83 11.18 -2.61 -13.11
N LYS A 84 10.75 -3.10 -11.94
CA LYS A 84 11.47 -4.08 -11.11
C LYS A 84 11.04 -5.52 -11.38
N ARG A 85 10.00 -5.77 -12.19
CA ARG A 85 9.37 -7.08 -12.40
C ARG A 85 10.38 -8.22 -12.68
N GLY A 86 11.40 -7.98 -13.45
CA GLY A 86 12.43 -8.97 -13.76
C GLY A 86 13.55 -9.13 -12.71
N GLY A 87 13.58 -8.26 -11.68
CA GLY A 87 14.65 -8.21 -10.66
C GLY A 87 14.11 -8.20 -9.23
N LEU A 88 12.88 -8.63 -9.02
CA LEU A 88 12.32 -8.76 -7.67
C LEU A 88 13.04 -9.84 -6.87
N ARG A 89 13.17 -9.61 -5.56
CA ARG A 89 13.60 -10.65 -4.63
C ARG A 89 12.64 -11.83 -4.66
N THR A 90 13.09 -12.96 -4.13
CA THR A 90 12.23 -14.13 -3.90
C THR A 90 11.28 -13.87 -2.74
N TRP A 91 10.18 -13.19 -3.02
CA TRP A 91 9.10 -12.97 -2.05
C TRP A 91 8.21 -14.21 -1.98
N ARG A 92 7.84 -14.62 -0.77
CA ARG A 92 7.00 -15.81 -0.46
C ARG A 92 5.81 -15.48 0.42
N TYR A 93 5.85 -14.34 1.12
CA TYR A 93 4.82 -13.94 2.07
C TYR A 93 4.36 -12.52 1.79
N ILE A 94 3.08 -12.26 2.03
CA ILE A 94 2.50 -10.93 2.16
C ILE A 94 1.93 -10.87 3.56
N VAL A 95 2.48 -10.03 4.43
CA VAL A 95 2.14 -10.01 5.86
C VAL A 95 1.48 -8.69 6.21
N ALA A 96 0.22 -8.75 6.67
CA ALA A 96 -0.52 -7.58 7.12
C ALA A 96 -0.30 -7.30 8.61
N HIS A 97 -0.16 -6.00 8.90
CA HIS A 97 0.06 -5.45 10.23
C HIS A 97 -0.87 -4.28 10.49
N HIS A 98 -0.99 -3.91 11.76
CA HIS A 98 -1.38 -2.57 12.16
C HIS A 98 -0.23 -1.83 12.84
N SER A 99 -0.31 -0.50 12.87
CA SER A 99 0.71 0.30 13.56
C SER A 99 0.58 0.24 15.09
N GLY A 100 -0.59 -0.16 15.61
CA GLY A 100 -0.91 -0.15 17.04
C GLY A 100 -1.18 1.25 17.61
N VAL A 101 -1.10 2.30 16.78
CA VAL A 101 -1.39 3.69 17.12
C VAL A 101 -2.32 4.31 16.08
N ASP A 102 -3.16 5.26 16.50
CA ASP A 102 -4.26 5.76 15.64
C ASP A 102 -3.80 6.83 14.64
N THR A 103 -2.55 7.30 14.73
CA THR A 103 -2.02 8.34 13.84
C THR A 103 -0.61 8.00 13.35
N GLY A 104 -0.29 8.41 12.14
CA GLY A 104 1.05 8.23 11.58
C GLY A 104 1.04 8.09 10.08
N ASN A 105 2.23 7.84 9.54
CA ASN A 105 2.51 7.58 8.14
C ASN A 105 3.88 6.87 7.99
N ALA A 106 4.27 6.56 6.77
CA ALA A 106 5.54 5.87 6.50
C ALA A 106 6.76 6.64 7.02
N GLU A 107 6.78 7.96 6.89
CA GLU A 107 7.88 8.82 7.35
C GLU A 107 8.00 8.79 8.87
N ILE A 108 6.90 9.01 9.60
CA ILE A 108 6.86 9.02 11.07
C ILE A 108 7.34 7.68 11.62
N TYR A 109 6.82 6.57 11.07
CA TYR A 109 7.25 5.24 11.50
C TYR A 109 8.69 4.93 11.10
N GLY A 110 9.14 5.39 9.94
CA GLY A 110 10.53 5.25 9.49
C GLY A 110 11.49 5.96 10.43
N ASN A 111 11.15 7.16 10.87
CA ASN A 111 11.93 7.94 11.86
C ASN A 111 11.95 7.26 13.23
N TYR A 112 10.81 6.73 13.69
CA TYR A 112 10.74 5.98 14.94
C TYR A 112 11.60 4.70 14.87
N HIS A 113 11.47 3.90 13.84
CA HIS A 113 12.22 2.67 13.68
C HIS A 113 13.74 2.93 13.59
N ARG A 114 14.15 4.01 12.92
CA ARG A 114 15.57 4.39 12.84
C ARG A 114 16.11 4.87 14.17
N ASN A 115 15.43 5.81 14.80
CA ASN A 115 15.98 6.59 15.91
C ASN A 115 15.72 5.96 17.28
N LYS A 116 14.63 5.17 17.43
CA LYS A 116 14.25 4.54 18.70
C LYS A 116 14.50 3.04 18.71
N VAL A 117 14.31 2.37 17.55
CA VAL A 117 14.50 0.91 17.44
C VAL A 117 15.89 0.55 16.92
N GLY A 118 16.63 1.51 16.33
CA GLY A 118 17.98 1.30 15.81
C GLY A 118 18.02 0.60 14.44
N MET A 119 16.92 0.61 13.69
CA MET A 119 16.88 -0.02 12.37
C MET A 119 17.61 0.83 11.32
N ARG A 120 18.77 0.37 10.84
CA ARG A 120 19.60 1.09 9.83
C ARG A 120 18.80 1.49 8.58
N ASN A 121 17.89 0.64 8.12
CA ASN A 121 17.07 0.88 6.94
C ASN A 121 15.77 1.66 7.26
N GLY A 122 15.60 2.18 8.46
CA GLY A 122 14.42 2.93 8.90
C GLY A 122 13.15 2.07 8.94
N LEU A 123 12.11 2.46 8.19
CA LEU A 123 10.80 1.81 8.19
C LEU A 123 10.90 0.28 8.13
N ALA A 124 10.24 -0.41 9.06
CA ALA A 124 10.26 -1.88 9.14
C ALA A 124 9.47 -2.55 8.01
N TYR A 125 8.47 -1.86 7.49
CA TYR A 125 7.51 -2.32 6.49
C TYR A 125 7.93 -1.95 5.06
N HIS A 126 7.32 -2.62 4.07
CA HIS A 126 7.49 -2.32 2.65
C HIS A 126 6.47 -1.29 2.17
N PHE A 127 5.27 -1.34 2.76
CA PHE A 127 4.18 -0.41 2.48
C PHE A 127 3.50 0.03 3.78
N VAL A 128 2.95 1.25 3.76
CA VAL A 128 2.06 1.76 4.81
C VAL A 128 0.75 2.21 4.15
N ILE A 129 -0.39 1.89 4.75
CA ILE A 129 -1.71 2.30 4.28
C ILE A 129 -2.30 3.29 5.28
N GLY A 130 -2.47 4.52 4.85
CA GLY A 130 -2.95 5.63 5.64
C GLY A 130 -4.42 5.49 6.08
N ASN A 131 -4.79 6.22 7.13
CA ASN A 131 -6.15 6.27 7.68
C ASN A 131 -6.75 7.69 7.69
N GLY A 132 -6.20 8.61 6.92
CA GLY A 132 -6.64 10.01 6.87
C GLY A 132 -6.00 10.92 7.94
N SER A 133 -5.15 10.40 8.83
CA SER A 133 -4.54 11.21 9.91
C SER A 133 -3.30 11.98 9.48
N LYS A 134 -2.33 11.33 8.82
CA LYS A 134 -1.06 11.91 8.34
C LYS A 134 -0.76 11.58 6.88
N SER A 135 -1.49 10.67 6.30
CA SER A 135 -1.62 10.39 4.87
C SER A 135 -3.08 10.08 4.57
N GLY A 136 -3.49 10.05 3.29
CA GLY A 136 -4.89 9.85 2.90
C GLY A 136 -5.46 8.52 3.40
N ASP A 137 -6.78 8.48 3.63
CA ASP A 137 -7.46 7.23 4.01
C ASP A 137 -7.44 6.24 2.84
N GLY A 138 -6.74 5.10 3.02
CA GLY A 138 -6.48 4.12 1.98
C GLY A 138 -5.31 4.47 1.05
N GLU A 139 -4.60 5.59 1.26
CA GLU A 139 -3.39 5.92 0.53
C GLU A 139 -2.28 4.89 0.80
N ILE A 140 -1.65 4.39 -0.27
CA ILE A 140 -0.57 3.42 -0.17
C ILE A 140 0.77 4.14 -0.29
N GLU A 141 1.49 4.23 0.81
CA GLU A 141 2.83 4.80 0.87
C GLU A 141 3.88 3.70 0.65
N ILE A 142 4.80 3.94 -0.28
CA ILE A 142 5.87 3.00 -0.63
C ILE A 142 7.08 3.22 0.26
N GLY A 143 7.44 2.21 1.03
CA GLY A 143 8.62 2.26 1.88
C GLY A 143 9.92 1.98 1.13
N PRO A 144 11.06 2.49 1.65
CA PRO A 144 12.37 2.30 1.02
C PRO A 144 12.79 0.82 0.93
N ARG A 145 12.17 -0.07 1.71
CA ARG A 145 12.44 -1.51 1.61
C ARG A 145 11.86 -2.11 0.33
N TRP A 146 10.67 -1.68 -0.09
CA TRP A 146 10.12 -2.09 -1.37
C TRP A 146 10.90 -1.47 -2.54
N ASP A 147 11.13 -0.18 -2.46
CA ASP A 147 11.82 0.53 -3.54
C ASP A 147 13.22 -0.04 -3.83
N ARG A 148 13.99 -0.36 -2.79
CA ARG A 148 15.34 -0.92 -2.89
C ARG A 148 15.41 -2.44 -2.78
N GLN A 149 14.25 -3.13 -2.75
CA GLN A 149 14.17 -4.58 -2.61
C GLN A 149 14.98 -5.12 -1.41
N LEU A 150 14.78 -4.52 -0.24
CA LEU A 150 15.43 -4.92 1.01
C LEU A 150 14.53 -5.88 1.81
N ASN A 151 15.15 -6.71 2.64
CA ASN A 151 14.43 -7.53 3.61
C ASN A 151 13.61 -6.68 4.59
N GLY A 152 12.52 -7.23 5.10
CA GLY A 152 11.70 -6.60 6.13
C GLY A 152 12.37 -6.52 7.50
N GLY A 153 11.68 -5.93 8.45
CA GLY A 153 12.02 -5.89 9.86
C GLY A 153 10.74 -5.87 10.72
N HIS A 154 9.68 -6.52 10.21
CA HIS A 154 8.32 -6.37 10.71
C HIS A 154 7.80 -7.57 11.52
N VAL A 155 8.57 -8.67 11.57
CA VAL A 155 8.27 -9.87 12.37
C VAL A 155 9.53 -10.34 13.10
N LYS A 156 9.41 -11.30 14.02
CA LYS A 156 10.57 -11.94 14.69
C LYS A 156 11.26 -12.96 13.77
N SER A 157 10.50 -13.66 12.94
CA SER A 157 11.03 -14.65 12.04
C SER A 157 12.00 -14.03 11.02
N ALA A 158 13.27 -14.40 11.08
CA ALA A 158 14.29 -13.96 10.13
C ALA A 158 13.96 -14.44 8.70
N GLU A 159 13.44 -15.64 8.55
CA GLU A 159 13.01 -16.19 7.27
C GLU A 159 11.90 -15.33 6.65
N VAL A 160 10.84 -15.03 7.43
CA VAL A 160 9.74 -14.19 6.93
C VAL A 160 10.19 -12.75 6.69
N ASN A 161 11.09 -12.19 7.48
CA ASN A 161 11.67 -10.87 7.17
C ASN A 161 12.46 -10.90 5.85
N ASN A 162 13.15 -12.00 5.54
CA ASN A 162 13.91 -12.12 4.28
C ASN A 162 13.01 -12.33 3.05
N HIS A 163 11.86 -12.96 3.20
CA HIS A 163 11.00 -13.38 2.09
C HIS A 163 9.58 -12.81 2.17
N GLY A 164 9.30 -11.91 3.10
CA GLY A 164 7.96 -11.37 3.32
C GLY A 164 7.86 -9.88 3.04
N VAL A 165 6.82 -9.51 2.30
CA VAL A 165 6.41 -8.13 2.09
C VAL A 165 5.51 -7.72 3.24
N GLY A 166 5.98 -6.84 4.13
CA GLY A 166 5.19 -6.29 5.24
C GLY A 166 4.37 -5.09 4.81
N ILE A 167 3.06 -5.12 5.06
CA ILE A 167 2.10 -4.04 4.81
C ILE A 167 1.51 -3.61 6.15
N CYS A 168 1.70 -2.35 6.53
CA CYS A 168 1.21 -1.80 7.79
C CYS A 168 0.04 -0.84 7.57
N LEU A 169 -1.12 -1.12 8.14
CA LEU A 169 -2.25 -0.19 8.16
C LEU A 169 -2.13 0.71 9.40
N VAL A 170 -2.27 2.01 9.20
CA VAL A 170 -2.30 2.99 10.30
C VAL A 170 -3.57 2.79 11.12
N GLY A 171 -3.42 2.52 12.42
CA GLY A 171 -4.54 2.33 13.34
C GLY A 171 -4.22 1.33 14.45
N ASN A 172 -5.03 1.36 15.51
CA ASN A 172 -5.04 0.34 16.56
C ASN A 172 -6.31 -0.52 16.46
N PHE A 173 -6.21 -1.62 15.71
CA PHE A 173 -7.38 -2.49 15.49
C PHE A 173 -7.68 -3.46 16.64
N GLN A 174 -7.08 -3.23 17.81
CA GLN A 174 -7.60 -3.74 19.08
C GLN A 174 -8.79 -2.92 19.57
N ASN A 175 -8.88 -1.64 19.18
CA ASN A 175 -9.87 -0.68 19.67
C ASN A 175 -10.94 -0.32 18.65
N GLY A 176 -10.64 -0.44 17.36
CA GLY A 176 -11.55 -0.09 16.26
C GLY A 176 -11.29 -0.92 15.01
N ARG A 177 -12.15 -0.78 14.01
CA ARG A 177 -11.98 -1.44 12.70
C ARG A 177 -11.12 -0.57 11.78
N PRO A 178 -10.35 -1.18 10.85
CA PRO A 178 -9.80 -0.43 9.72
C PRO A 178 -10.93 0.18 8.90
N SER A 179 -10.66 1.30 8.24
CA SER A 179 -11.63 1.92 7.33
C SER A 179 -11.93 1.02 6.12
N PRO A 180 -13.10 1.16 5.47
CA PRO A 180 -13.37 0.47 4.22
C PRO A 180 -12.32 0.76 3.13
N ARG A 181 -11.79 1.99 3.09
CA ARG A 181 -10.73 2.38 2.14
C ARG A 181 -9.40 1.70 2.43
N GLN A 182 -9.03 1.57 3.71
CA GLN A 182 -7.83 0.81 4.09
C GLN A 182 -7.94 -0.67 3.68
N ILE A 183 -9.10 -1.30 3.86
CA ILE A 183 -9.32 -2.70 3.44
C ILE A 183 -9.34 -2.83 1.92
N ALA A 184 -9.93 -1.90 1.20
CA ALA A 184 -9.87 -1.87 -0.26
C ALA A 184 -8.43 -1.74 -0.77
N ALA A 185 -7.64 -0.82 -0.18
CA ALA A 185 -6.24 -0.62 -0.52
C ALA A 185 -5.38 -1.86 -0.23
N LEU A 186 -5.56 -2.48 0.95
CA LEU A 186 -4.86 -3.72 1.29
C LEU A 186 -5.21 -4.86 0.32
N THR A 187 -6.49 -4.99 -0.03
CA THR A 187 -6.96 -6.01 -0.98
C THR A 187 -6.35 -5.80 -2.36
N SER A 188 -6.42 -4.57 -2.89
CA SER A 188 -5.88 -4.23 -4.21
C SER A 188 -4.35 -4.40 -4.26
N LEU A 189 -3.65 -3.94 -3.22
CA LEU A 189 -2.20 -4.09 -3.13
C LEU A 189 -1.77 -5.55 -3.04
N SER A 190 -2.43 -6.34 -2.18
CA SER A 190 -2.10 -7.76 -2.04
C SER A 190 -2.37 -8.55 -3.32
N GLY A 191 -3.47 -8.26 -4.02
CA GLY A 191 -3.78 -8.85 -5.32
C GLY A 191 -2.72 -8.52 -6.37
N TYR A 192 -2.38 -7.24 -6.51
CA TYR A 192 -1.35 -6.79 -7.42
C TYR A 192 0.03 -7.41 -7.13
N LEU A 193 0.42 -7.49 -5.85
CA LEU A 193 1.69 -8.12 -5.48
C LEU A 193 1.71 -9.61 -5.82
N ARG A 194 0.60 -10.34 -5.68
CA ARG A 194 0.51 -11.75 -6.09
C ARG A 194 0.63 -11.94 -7.61
N GLU A 195 0.18 -10.98 -8.40
CA GLU A 195 0.34 -10.98 -9.87
C GLU A 195 1.76 -10.57 -10.30
N LEU A 196 2.36 -9.62 -9.58
CA LEU A 196 3.68 -9.09 -9.91
C LEU A 196 4.81 -10.05 -9.54
N ILE A 197 4.70 -10.71 -8.38
CA ILE A 197 5.71 -11.61 -7.83
C ILE A 197 5.62 -12.95 -8.56
N PRO A 198 6.71 -13.43 -9.21
CA PRO A 198 6.65 -14.64 -10.04
C PRO A 198 6.40 -15.94 -9.25
N ASN A 199 6.65 -15.92 -7.95
CA ASN A 199 6.43 -17.06 -7.07
C ASN A 199 5.06 -16.97 -6.40
N ARG A 200 4.48 -18.12 -6.06
CA ARG A 200 3.29 -18.15 -5.19
C ARG A 200 3.61 -17.50 -3.85
N THR A 201 2.74 -16.59 -3.39
CA THR A 201 2.88 -15.93 -2.12
C THR A 201 1.76 -16.31 -1.17
N LYS A 202 2.13 -16.62 0.07
CA LYS A 202 1.19 -16.85 1.17
C LYS A 202 0.78 -15.51 1.77
N TYR A 203 -0.53 -15.27 1.91
CA TYR A 203 -1.05 -14.17 2.72
C TYR A 203 -1.09 -14.58 4.19
N ALA A 204 -0.64 -13.72 5.08
CA ALA A 204 -0.68 -13.94 6.51
C ALA A 204 -0.89 -12.63 7.28
N VAL A 205 -1.28 -12.73 8.54
CA VAL A 205 -1.23 -11.61 9.47
C VAL A 205 -0.12 -11.87 10.53
N HIS A 206 0.42 -10.80 11.11
CA HIS A 206 1.59 -10.88 12.00
C HIS A 206 1.46 -11.94 13.11
N LYS A 207 0.31 -12.00 13.79
CA LYS A 207 0.08 -13.00 14.86
C LYS A 207 0.11 -14.47 14.41
N GLU A 208 -0.02 -14.73 13.10
CA GLU A 208 0.07 -16.08 12.54
C GLU A 208 1.53 -16.47 12.27
N ILE A 209 2.40 -15.49 12.08
CA ILE A 209 3.85 -15.69 11.90
C ILE A 209 4.56 -15.88 13.26
N ASP A 210 4.40 -14.93 14.17
CA ASP A 210 5.13 -14.90 15.45
C ASP A 210 4.37 -15.53 16.62
N GLY A 211 3.12 -15.98 16.36
CA GLY A 211 2.25 -16.59 17.36
C GLY A 211 1.51 -15.59 18.24
N ARG A 212 0.31 -15.98 18.68
CA ARG A 212 -0.60 -15.13 19.46
C ARG A 212 -0.05 -14.72 20.84
N ASN A 213 0.87 -15.49 21.39
CA ASN A 213 1.51 -15.18 22.66
C ASN A 213 2.55 -14.05 22.55
N HIS A 214 2.96 -13.68 21.33
CA HIS A 214 3.95 -12.64 21.09
C HIS A 214 3.35 -11.33 20.59
N THR A 215 2.24 -11.42 19.85
CA THR A 215 1.62 -10.23 19.28
C THR A 215 0.13 -10.42 19.04
N VAL A 216 -0.62 -9.35 19.25
CA VAL A 216 -2.05 -9.27 18.89
C VAL A 216 -2.25 -8.68 17.49
N CYS A 217 -1.17 -8.22 16.86
CA CYS A 217 -1.20 -7.57 15.55
C CYS A 217 -1.77 -8.53 14.46
N PRO A 218 -2.67 -8.04 13.62
CA PRO A 218 -3.14 -6.68 13.43
C PRO A 218 -4.31 -6.24 14.32
N GLY A 219 -4.68 -7.00 15.33
CA GLY A 219 -5.75 -6.67 16.26
C GLY A 219 -7.01 -7.50 16.07
N ARG A 220 -7.90 -7.48 17.10
CA ARG A 220 -9.12 -8.31 17.13
C ARG A 220 -10.19 -7.88 16.14
N TYR A 221 -10.23 -6.59 15.79
CA TYR A 221 -11.21 -6.04 14.85
C TYR A 221 -10.73 -6.02 13.38
N PHE A 222 -9.50 -6.47 13.13
CA PHE A 222 -9.02 -6.65 11.78
C PHE A 222 -9.73 -7.84 11.11
N PRO A 223 -10.22 -7.73 9.88
CA PRO A 223 -11.05 -8.76 9.22
C PRO A 223 -10.19 -9.92 8.67
N THR A 224 -9.47 -10.63 9.54
CA THR A 224 -8.51 -11.68 9.18
C THR A 224 -9.16 -12.76 8.30
N SER A 225 -10.33 -13.31 8.70
CA SER A 225 -11.01 -14.38 7.95
C SER A 225 -11.40 -13.92 6.55
N GLN A 226 -11.97 -12.72 6.42
CA GLN A 226 -12.33 -12.16 5.12
C GLN A 226 -11.10 -11.99 4.20
N MET A 227 -9.94 -11.64 4.75
CA MET A 227 -8.71 -11.51 3.97
C MET A 227 -8.18 -12.87 3.52
N HIS A 228 -8.27 -13.91 4.36
CA HIS A 228 -7.91 -15.28 3.95
C HIS A 228 -8.85 -15.85 2.90
N GLU A 229 -10.16 -15.55 2.98
CA GLU A 229 -11.11 -15.93 1.92
C GLU A 229 -10.76 -15.32 0.56
N LYS A 230 -10.27 -14.06 0.56
CA LYS A 230 -9.82 -13.37 -0.67
C LYS A 230 -8.47 -13.86 -1.18
N PHE A 231 -7.62 -14.29 -0.29
CA PHE A 231 -6.25 -14.75 -0.59
C PHE A 231 -6.02 -16.13 0.02
N PRO A 232 -6.72 -17.17 -0.48
CA PRO A 232 -6.54 -18.51 0.02
C PRO A 232 -5.11 -18.99 -0.22
N ASP A 233 -4.61 -19.82 0.70
CA ASP A 233 -3.36 -20.54 0.54
C ASP A 233 -3.60 -21.68 -0.47
N GLU A 234 -3.38 -21.41 -1.75
CA GLU A 234 -3.34 -22.43 -2.77
C GLU A 234 -1.95 -23.10 -2.73
N TRP A 235 -1.87 -24.24 -2.07
CA TRP A 235 -0.68 -25.10 -2.05
C TRP A 235 -0.75 -26.17 -3.14
#